data_153a9170bdfbf9eb60f7bf2f641b2a11
#
_entry.id   153a9170bdfbf9eb60f7bf2f641b2a11
#
_cell.length_a   1.000
_cell.length_b   1.000
_cell.length_c   1.000
_cell.angle_alpha   90.00
_cell.angle_beta   90.00
_cell.angle_gamma   90.00
#
_symmetry.space_group_name_H-M   'P 1'
#
loop_
_entity.id
_entity.type
_entity.pdbx_description
1 polymer ?
#
loop_
_entity_poly.entity_id
_entity_poly.type
_entity_poly.pdbx_seq_one_letter_code
_entity_poly.pdbx_strand_id
1 'polypeptide(L)' 'MYDLIIIGGGPGGVAAGIYGARKKIKAALITDSFGGQSLISADVQNWIGTKSVSGYDLAKMLEEHLRAQKDIDI' A
#
# COMPACT_ATOMS: atom_id res chain seq x y z
N MET A 1 -8.11 6.67 -19.10
CA MET A 1 -9.02 7.15 -18.03
C MET A 1 -9.10 6.11 -16.92
N TYR A 2 -9.09 6.56 -15.68
CA TYR A 2 -9.15 5.67 -14.53
C TYR A 2 -10.53 5.69 -13.90
N ASP A 3 -10.96 4.53 -13.43
CA ASP A 3 -12.22 4.41 -12.68
C ASP A 3 -12.00 4.67 -11.18
N LEU A 4 -10.74 4.56 -10.72
CA LEU A 4 -10.37 4.76 -9.33
C LEU A 4 -9.00 5.43 -9.27
N ILE A 5 -8.91 6.51 -8.52
CA ILE A 5 -7.64 7.17 -8.24
C ILE A 5 -7.46 7.20 -6.73
N ILE A 6 -6.34 6.66 -6.27
CA ILE A 6 -6.02 6.58 -4.85
C ILE A 6 -4.90 7.57 -4.56
N ILE A 7 -5.07 8.40 -3.56
CA ILE A 7 -4.06 9.34 -3.13
C ILE A 7 -3.54 8.91 -1.76
N GLY A 8 -2.27 8.61 -1.72
CA GLY A 8 -1.61 8.18 -0.49
C GLY A 8 -1.17 6.72 -0.55
N GLY A 9 0.04 6.46 -0.06
CA GLY A 9 0.68 5.15 -0.06
C GLY A 9 0.79 4.50 1.30
N GLY A 10 -0.07 4.90 2.26
CA GLY A 10 -0.16 4.22 3.53
C GLY A 10 -0.92 2.90 3.43
N PRO A 11 -1.10 2.19 4.56
CA PRO A 11 -1.77 0.89 4.53
C PRO A 11 -3.15 0.90 3.88
N GLY A 12 -3.95 1.93 4.16
CA GLY A 12 -5.29 2.05 3.56
C GLY A 12 -5.24 2.24 2.06
N GLY A 13 -4.34 3.10 1.57
CA GLY A 13 -4.18 3.35 0.13
C GLY A 13 -3.69 2.11 -0.59
N VAL A 14 -2.69 1.43 -0.03
CA VAL A 14 -2.16 0.19 -0.61
C VAL A 14 -3.23 -0.90 -0.65
N ALA A 15 -4.00 -1.05 0.43
CA ALA A 15 -5.08 -2.03 0.45
C ALA A 15 -6.12 -1.74 -0.64
N ALA A 16 -6.53 -0.48 -0.77
CA ALA A 16 -7.47 -0.09 -1.81
C ALA A 16 -6.92 -0.39 -3.21
N GLY A 17 -5.63 -0.11 -3.42
CA GLY A 17 -4.97 -0.38 -4.70
C GLY A 17 -4.93 -1.85 -5.03
N ILE A 18 -4.56 -2.68 -4.08
CA ILE A 18 -4.47 -4.13 -4.29
C ILE A 18 -5.85 -4.70 -4.60
N TYR A 19 -6.86 -4.36 -3.81
CA TYR A 19 -8.21 -4.87 -4.06
C TYR A 19 -8.78 -4.33 -5.37
N GLY A 20 -8.52 -3.08 -5.71
CA GLY A 20 -8.95 -2.52 -6.99
C GLY A 20 -8.32 -3.27 -8.16
N ALA A 21 -7.02 -3.51 -8.10
CA ALA A 21 -6.31 -4.25 -9.13
C ALA A 21 -6.83 -5.68 -9.28
N ARG A 22 -7.07 -6.35 -8.16
CA ARG A 22 -7.58 -7.73 -8.16
C ARG A 22 -8.98 -7.82 -8.76
N LYS A 23 -9.77 -6.78 -8.62
CA LYS A 23 -11.10 -6.71 -9.24
C LYS A 23 -11.06 -6.16 -10.66
N LYS A 24 -9.86 -5.91 -11.18
CA LYS A 24 -9.62 -5.39 -12.53
C LYS A 24 -10.29 -4.04 -12.77
N ILE A 25 -10.41 -3.25 -11.74
CA ILE A 25 -10.81 -1.86 -11.83
C ILE A 25 -9.60 -1.08 -12.34
N LYS A 26 -9.81 -0.24 -13.33
CA LYS A 26 -8.70 0.58 -13.85
C LYS A 26 -8.35 1.65 -12.83
N ALA A 27 -7.24 1.45 -12.13
CA ALA A 27 -6.86 2.25 -10.97
C ALA A 27 -5.47 2.84 -11.11
N ALA A 28 -5.26 3.98 -10.46
CA ALA A 28 -3.95 4.59 -10.29
C ALA A 28 -3.77 4.99 -8.84
N LEU A 29 -2.54 4.92 -8.35
CA LEU A 29 -2.19 5.35 -7.00
C LEU A 29 -1.11 6.42 -7.11
N ILE A 30 -1.34 7.55 -6.44
CA ILE A 30 -0.43 8.70 -6.44
C ILE A 30 0.04 8.91 -5.01
N THR A 31 1.35 8.89 -4.81
CA THR A 31 1.92 9.10 -3.49
C THR A 31 3.36 9.61 -3.59
N ASP A 32 3.79 10.35 -2.59
CA ASP A 32 5.18 10.77 -2.47
C ASP A 32 6.05 9.64 -1.93
N SER A 33 5.48 8.83 -1.04
CA SER A 33 6.19 7.72 -0.40
C SER A 33 5.20 6.67 0.06
N PHE A 34 5.70 5.47 0.35
CA PHE A 34 4.88 4.39 0.88
C PHE A 34 5.01 4.30 2.39
N GLY A 35 3.97 3.76 3.03
CA GLY A 35 3.94 3.50 4.46
C GLY A 35 3.19 4.53 5.28
N GLY A 36 3.08 5.78 4.81
CA GLY A 36 2.38 6.82 5.54
C GLY A 36 2.92 6.98 6.96
N GLN A 37 2.06 7.04 7.93
CA GLN A 37 2.47 7.18 9.33
C GLN A 37 3.20 5.96 9.88
N SER A 38 3.10 4.81 9.23
CA SER A 38 3.84 3.62 9.65
C SER A 38 5.35 3.83 9.62
N LEU A 39 5.84 4.72 8.74
CA LEU A 39 7.27 5.00 8.62
C LEU A 39 7.90 5.57 9.88
N ILE A 40 7.14 6.27 10.70
CA ILE A 40 7.67 6.89 11.91
C ILE A 40 7.67 5.94 13.10
N SER A 41 7.10 4.76 12.95
CA SER A 41 7.06 3.78 14.03
C SER A 41 8.27 2.86 13.94
N ALA A 42 9.01 2.72 15.02
CA ALA A 42 10.14 1.80 15.07
C ALA A 42 9.68 0.35 15.21
N ASP A 43 8.48 0.14 15.74
CA ASP A 43 7.96 -1.20 15.99
C ASP A 43 6.45 -1.20 15.89
N VAL A 44 5.94 -1.94 14.92
CA VAL A 44 4.50 -2.08 14.66
C VAL A 44 4.09 -3.47 15.13
N GLN A 45 3.21 -3.55 16.11
CA GLN A 45 2.77 -4.81 16.70
C GLN A 45 1.30 -5.14 16.45
N ASN A 46 0.59 -4.25 15.80
CA ASN A 46 -0.85 -4.43 15.53
C ASN A 46 -1.15 -4.70 14.05
N TRP A 47 -0.13 -5.07 13.27
CA TRP A 47 -0.35 -5.50 11.91
C TRP A 47 -0.64 -6.99 11.91
N ILE A 48 -1.87 -7.36 11.59
CA ILE A 48 -2.33 -8.75 11.68
C ILE A 48 -1.49 -9.62 10.74
N GLY A 49 -1.01 -10.72 11.26
CA GLY A 49 -0.17 -11.66 10.51
C GLY A 49 1.32 -11.47 10.75
N THR A 50 1.71 -10.40 11.46
CA THR A 50 3.10 -10.13 11.80
C THR A 50 3.16 -9.71 13.25
N LYS A 51 3.97 -10.40 14.06
CA LYS A 51 4.06 -10.10 15.50
C LYS A 51 4.66 -8.73 15.77
N SER A 52 5.69 -8.39 15.01
CA SER A 52 6.42 -7.14 15.18
C SER A 52 7.17 -6.84 13.89
N VAL A 53 7.13 -5.60 13.45
CA VAL A 53 7.82 -5.16 12.23
C VAL A 53 8.09 -3.66 12.35
N SER A 54 9.24 -3.21 11.87
CA SER A 54 9.50 -1.77 11.82
C SER A 54 8.57 -1.11 10.81
N GLY A 55 8.27 0.17 11.02
CA GLY A 55 7.47 0.92 10.06
C GLY A 55 8.10 0.93 8.68
N TYR A 56 9.44 1.03 8.63
CA TYR A 56 10.17 1.01 7.35
C TYR A 56 9.97 -0.32 6.62
N ASP A 57 10.15 -1.44 7.32
CA ASP A 57 9.98 -2.76 6.72
C ASP A 57 8.54 -3.01 6.29
N LEU A 58 7.57 -2.58 7.11
CA LEU A 58 6.16 -2.68 6.74
C LEU A 58 5.88 -1.88 5.47
N ALA A 59 6.41 -0.66 5.37
CA ALA A 59 6.21 0.17 4.19
C ALA A 59 6.77 -0.51 2.93
N LYS A 60 7.93 -1.14 3.04
CA LYS A 60 8.52 -1.87 1.91
C LYS A 60 7.66 -3.08 1.51
N MET A 61 7.14 -3.81 2.48
CA MET A 61 6.26 -4.95 2.20
C MET A 61 4.99 -4.50 1.48
N LEU A 62 4.40 -3.38 1.92
CA LEU A 62 3.21 -2.84 1.29
C LEU A 62 3.48 -2.39 -0.15
N GLU A 63 4.60 -1.69 -0.37
CA GLU A 63 4.98 -1.24 -1.70
C GLU A 63 5.22 -2.43 -2.65
N GLU A 64 5.96 -3.42 -2.21
CA GLU A 64 6.26 -4.60 -3.02
C GLU A 64 4.98 -5.35 -3.39
N HIS A 65 4.06 -5.50 -2.44
CA HIS A 65 2.80 -6.18 -2.70
C HIS A 65 1.96 -5.42 -3.73
N LEU A 66 1.90 -4.10 -3.62
CA LEU A 66 1.15 -3.29 -4.58
C LEU A 66 1.77 -3.36 -5.97
N ARG A 67 3.10 -3.23 -6.06
CA ARG A 67 3.80 -3.24 -7.34
C ARG A 67 3.76 -4.60 -8.03
N ALA A 68 3.46 -5.66 -7.30
CA ALA A 68 3.25 -6.98 -7.87
C ALA A 68 1.92 -7.09 -8.65
N GLN A 69 0.99 -6.15 -8.44
CA GLN A 69 -0.27 -6.15 -9.18
C GLN A 69 -0.03 -5.63 -10.60
N LYS A 70 -0.74 -6.21 -11.58
CA LYS A 70 -0.53 -5.87 -12.99
C LYS A 70 -1.45 -4.77 -13.48
N ASP A 71 -2.56 -4.57 -12.82
CA ASP A 71 -3.65 -3.74 -13.34
C ASP A 71 -3.76 -2.40 -12.61
N ILE A 72 -2.65 -1.89 -12.09
CA ILE A 72 -2.63 -0.60 -11.43
C ILE A 72 -1.41 0.21 -11.86
N ASP A 73 -1.60 1.49 -12.10
CA ASP A 73 -0.51 2.45 -12.34
C ASP A 73 -0.15 3.15 -11.03
N ILE A 74 1.13 3.34 -10.84
CA ILE A 74 1.64 3.94 -9.61
C ILE A 74 2.44 5.21 -9.91
#